data_cac5801757ee8f760ea45d1dce5a9de8
#
_entry.id   cac5801757ee8f760ea45d1dce5a9de8
#
_cell.length_a   1.000
_cell.length_b   1.000
_cell.length_c   1.000
_cell.angle_alpha   90.00
_cell.angle_beta   90.00
_cell.angle_gamma   90.00
#
_symmetry.space_group_name_H-M   'P 1'
#
loop_
_entity.id
_entity.type
_entity.pdbx_description
1 polymer ?
#
loop_
_entity_poly.entity_id
_entity_poly.type
_entity_poly.pdbx_seq_one_letter_code
_entity_poly.pdbx_strand_id
1 'polypeptide(L)'
;EPEFCYPQLANVPHGMLHMEWYREEENGGYRLCYVYTPAGYEKHAKQRYPVLIVESFRWESECVWIHQGKIANMADRLIAEGKMTEMILVMQKCSKRKEARIPEEIIQKYRVIPGEEHRAMIKAQDGSDWTSRRHQLAEQLKNSFR
;
A
#
# COMPACT_ATOMS: atom_id res chain seq x y z
N GLU A 1 -16.99 -12.50 5.96
CA GLU A 1 -15.87 -11.74 5.41
C GLU A 1 -15.41 -12.38 4.10
N PRO A 2 -15.14 -11.57 3.04
CA PRO A 2 -14.69 -12.16 1.78
C PRO A 2 -13.40 -12.95 1.94
N GLU A 3 -13.29 -14.02 1.20
CA GLU A 3 -12.17 -14.94 1.30
C GLU A 3 -10.80 -14.27 1.16
N PHE A 4 -10.69 -13.27 0.29
CA PHE A 4 -9.44 -12.55 0.08
C PHE A 4 -9.00 -11.69 1.28
N CYS A 5 -9.90 -11.44 2.22
CA CYS A 5 -9.59 -10.68 3.44
C CYS A 5 -8.94 -11.56 4.53
N TYR A 6 -8.98 -12.86 4.39
CA TYR A 6 -8.38 -13.74 5.38
C TYR A 6 -6.86 -13.76 5.28
N PRO A 7 -6.17 -13.77 6.42
CA PRO A 7 -4.72 -13.80 6.44
C PRO A 7 -4.11 -15.13 6.05
N GLN A 8 -4.93 -16.12 5.75
CA GLN A 8 -4.44 -17.44 5.37
C GLN A 8 -3.59 -17.33 4.11
N LEU A 9 -2.39 -17.87 4.20
CA LEU A 9 -1.50 -17.94 3.07
C LEU A 9 -2.13 -18.81 1.99
N ALA A 10 -2.62 -18.18 0.95
CA ALA A 10 -2.99 -18.90 -0.24
C ALA A 10 -1.71 -19.41 -0.91
N ASN A 11 -1.82 -20.49 -1.65
CA ASN A 11 -0.70 -21.03 -2.42
C ASN A 11 -0.47 -20.18 -3.68
N VAL A 12 -0.08 -18.91 -3.47
CA VAL A 12 0.17 -17.93 -4.52
C VAL A 12 1.54 -17.29 -4.30
N PRO A 13 2.14 -16.72 -5.34
CA PRO A 13 3.38 -15.96 -5.16
C PRO A 13 3.18 -14.78 -4.21
N HIS A 14 4.15 -14.55 -3.34
CA HIS A 14 4.10 -13.48 -2.35
C HIS A 14 5.04 -12.34 -2.70
N GLY A 15 4.55 -11.11 -2.56
CA GLY A 15 5.36 -9.91 -2.58
C GLY A 15 6.16 -9.74 -1.29
N MET A 16 6.87 -8.62 -1.19
CA MET A 16 7.69 -8.32 -0.03
C MET A 16 7.27 -7.01 0.61
N LEU A 17 7.38 -6.95 1.93
CA LEU A 17 7.20 -5.73 2.71
C LEU A 17 8.55 -5.20 3.13
N HIS A 18 8.77 -3.91 2.89
CA HIS A 18 10.00 -3.21 3.24
C HIS A 18 9.69 -2.10 4.24
N MET A 19 10.53 -1.97 5.25
CA MET A 19 10.47 -0.88 6.21
C MET A 19 11.42 0.21 5.74
N GLU A 20 10.92 1.42 5.52
CA GLU A 20 11.71 2.53 5.00
C GLU A 20 11.63 3.74 5.93
N TRP A 21 12.80 4.29 6.27
CA TRP A 21 12.91 5.55 6.97
C TRP A 21 13.22 6.65 5.97
N TYR A 22 12.55 7.78 6.08
CA TYR A 22 12.81 8.93 5.24
C TYR A 22 12.82 10.22 6.08
N ARG A 23 13.51 11.21 5.58
CA ARG A 23 13.57 12.51 6.24
C ARG A 23 12.38 13.36 5.83
N GLU A 24 11.66 13.88 6.82
CA GLU A 24 10.58 14.81 6.60
C GLU A 24 11.12 16.24 6.51
N GLU A 25 10.87 16.90 5.39
CA GLU A 25 11.41 18.25 5.13
C GLU A 25 10.87 19.30 6.10
N GLU A 26 9.62 19.20 6.51
CA GLU A 26 8.97 20.22 7.33
C GLU A 26 9.48 20.28 8.77
N ASN A 27 9.76 19.12 9.37
CA ASN A 27 10.14 19.02 10.79
C ASN A 27 11.58 18.59 10.99
N GLY A 28 12.30 18.24 9.94
CA GLY A 28 13.69 17.80 10.00
C GLY A 28 13.90 16.45 10.68
N GLY A 29 12.82 15.77 11.05
CA GLY A 29 12.86 14.46 11.68
C GLY A 29 12.74 13.33 10.66
N TYR A 30 12.96 12.10 11.14
CA TYR A 30 12.75 10.90 10.34
C TYR A 30 11.35 10.36 10.53
N ARG A 31 10.76 9.86 9.45
CA ARG A 31 9.48 9.17 9.46
C ARG A 31 9.62 7.78 8.88
N LEU A 32 8.71 6.92 9.30
CA LEU A 32 8.64 5.53 8.86
C LEU A 32 7.50 5.37 7.85
N CYS A 33 7.76 4.63 6.77
CA CYS A 33 6.70 4.08 5.94
C CYS A 33 7.03 2.63 5.60
N TYR A 34 6.05 1.92 5.11
CA TYR A 34 6.23 0.55 4.61
C TYR A 34 5.94 0.52 3.13
N VAL A 35 6.71 -0.25 2.40
CA VAL A 35 6.57 -0.39 0.96
C VAL A 35 6.34 -1.86 0.63
N TYR A 36 5.24 -2.15 -0.06
CA TYR A 36 4.99 -3.46 -0.61
C TYR A 36 5.44 -3.47 -2.07
N THR A 37 6.23 -4.46 -2.44
CA THR A 37 6.59 -4.72 -3.83
C THR A 37 5.95 -6.04 -4.27
N PRO A 38 5.35 -6.11 -5.48
CA PRO A 38 4.65 -7.31 -5.91
C PRO A 38 5.59 -8.49 -6.15
N ALA A 39 5.03 -9.69 -6.13
CA ALA A 39 5.79 -10.90 -6.41
C ALA A 39 6.51 -10.78 -7.76
N GLY A 40 7.77 -11.20 -7.81
CA GLY A 40 8.57 -11.11 -9.01
C GLY A 40 9.29 -9.77 -9.21
N TYR A 41 9.11 -8.81 -8.32
CA TYR A 41 9.75 -7.50 -8.40
C TYR A 41 11.27 -7.62 -8.58
N GLU A 42 11.94 -8.49 -7.80
CA GLU A 42 13.37 -8.68 -7.86
C GLU A 42 13.85 -9.32 -9.18
N LYS A 43 12.98 -10.09 -9.82
CA LYS A 43 13.29 -10.80 -11.07
C LYS A 43 13.13 -9.93 -12.32
N HIS A 44 12.34 -8.88 -12.24
CA HIS A 44 12.01 -8.02 -13.39
C HIS A 44 12.65 -6.64 -13.24
N ALA A 45 13.98 -6.61 -13.27
CA ALA A 45 14.77 -5.42 -12.94
C ALA A 45 14.49 -4.18 -13.80
N LYS A 46 13.88 -4.34 -14.97
CA LYS A 46 13.56 -3.23 -15.87
C LYS A 46 12.10 -2.79 -15.78
N GLN A 47 11.25 -3.56 -15.13
CA GLN A 47 9.83 -3.24 -15.01
C GLN A 47 9.62 -2.13 -14.00
N ARG A 48 8.78 -1.16 -14.37
CA ARG A 48 8.33 -0.08 -13.49
C ARG A 48 6.88 -0.29 -13.13
N TYR A 49 6.47 0.26 -11.99
CA TYR A 49 5.16 0.00 -11.40
C TYR A 49 4.44 1.30 -11.03
N PRO A 50 3.12 1.34 -11.18
CA PRO A 50 2.34 2.42 -10.58
C PRO A 50 2.34 2.28 -9.06
N VAL A 51 2.01 3.35 -8.36
CA VAL A 51 2.06 3.41 -6.90
C VAL A 51 0.71 3.80 -6.32
N LEU A 52 0.23 3.04 -5.37
CA LEU A 52 -0.94 3.39 -4.57
C LEU A 52 -0.48 3.76 -3.16
N ILE A 53 -0.82 4.96 -2.72
CA ILE A 53 -0.52 5.45 -1.37
C ILE A 53 -1.71 5.13 -0.48
N VAL A 54 -1.46 4.37 0.60
CA VAL A 54 -2.49 4.01 1.58
C VAL A 54 -2.12 4.63 2.91
N GLU A 55 -2.85 5.65 3.31
CA GLU A 55 -2.58 6.36 4.55
C GLU A 55 -3.35 5.75 5.72
N SER A 56 -2.69 5.68 6.88
CA SER A 56 -3.37 5.39 8.15
C SER A 56 -4.02 6.68 8.66
N PHE A 57 -5.03 6.55 9.55
CA PHE A 57 -5.62 7.72 10.19
C PHE A 57 -4.67 8.29 11.25
N ARG A 58 -4.96 9.52 11.71
CA ARG A 58 -4.09 10.27 12.64
C ARG A 58 -3.70 9.50 13.90
N TRP A 59 -4.63 8.72 14.42
CA TRP A 59 -4.45 7.95 15.68
C TRP A 59 -3.91 6.56 15.46
N GLU A 60 -3.58 6.20 14.22
CA GLU A 60 -3.10 4.87 13.87
C GLU A 60 -1.61 4.90 13.50
N SER A 61 -0.95 3.77 13.65
CA SER A 61 0.43 3.63 13.21
C SER A 61 0.51 3.32 11.72
N GLU A 62 1.70 3.47 11.15
CA GLU A 62 1.96 3.20 9.73
C GLU A 62 1.75 1.73 9.35
N CYS A 63 1.83 0.82 10.32
CA CYS A 63 1.70 -0.61 10.08
C CYS A 63 0.27 -1.15 10.21
N VAL A 64 -0.72 -0.31 10.45
CA VAL A 64 -2.11 -0.74 10.68
C VAL A 64 -2.68 -1.51 9.48
N TRP A 65 -2.36 -1.09 8.27
CA TRP A 65 -2.82 -1.76 7.05
C TRP A 65 -2.15 -3.11 6.83
N ILE A 66 -0.96 -3.31 7.39
CA ILE A 66 -0.25 -4.58 7.34
C ILE A 66 -0.89 -5.58 8.30
N HIS A 67 -1.05 -5.20 9.55
CA HIS A 67 -1.50 -6.11 10.60
C HIS A 67 -3.01 -6.31 10.61
N GLN A 68 -3.78 -5.25 10.56
CA GLN A 68 -5.23 -5.33 10.62
C GLN A 68 -5.88 -5.30 9.23
N GLY A 69 -5.32 -4.55 8.31
CA GLY A 69 -5.83 -4.48 6.94
C GLY A 69 -5.46 -5.68 6.09
N LYS A 70 -4.40 -6.42 6.45
CA LYS A 70 -3.91 -7.57 5.69
C LYS A 70 -3.58 -7.23 4.24
N ILE A 71 -3.06 -6.04 4.02
CA ILE A 71 -2.87 -5.47 2.69
C ILE A 71 -1.95 -6.33 1.79
N ALA A 72 -0.88 -6.88 2.34
CA ALA A 72 0.05 -7.69 1.56
C ALA A 72 -0.59 -9.00 1.10
N ASN A 73 -1.28 -9.69 2.01
CA ASN A 73 -1.97 -10.94 1.68
C ASN A 73 -3.09 -10.71 0.66
N MET A 74 -3.83 -9.63 0.85
CA MET A 74 -4.90 -9.23 -0.06
C MET A 74 -4.35 -8.92 -1.46
N ALA A 75 -3.28 -8.14 -1.53
CA ALA A 75 -2.66 -7.77 -2.79
C ALA A 75 -2.10 -9.00 -3.53
N ASP A 76 -1.40 -9.89 -2.83
CA ASP A 76 -0.87 -11.11 -3.41
C ASP A 76 -1.97 -11.95 -4.07
N ARG A 77 -3.09 -12.11 -3.40
CA ARG A 77 -4.22 -12.89 -3.92
C ARG A 77 -4.89 -12.21 -5.11
N LEU A 78 -5.16 -10.93 -5.00
CA LEU A 78 -5.83 -10.19 -6.07
C LEU A 78 -4.96 -10.13 -7.33
N ILE A 79 -3.66 -10.00 -7.20
CA ILE A 79 -2.74 -10.04 -8.33
C ILE A 79 -2.73 -11.43 -8.96
N ALA A 80 -2.61 -12.49 -8.15
CA ALA A 80 -2.60 -13.86 -8.63
C ALA A 80 -3.91 -14.24 -9.35
N GLU A 81 -5.03 -13.70 -8.91
CA GLU A 81 -6.35 -13.93 -9.52
C GLU A 81 -6.63 -13.02 -10.73
N GLY A 82 -5.68 -12.16 -11.09
CA GLY A 82 -5.85 -11.22 -12.21
C GLY A 82 -6.85 -10.09 -11.95
N LYS A 83 -7.19 -9.84 -10.69
CA LYS A 83 -8.16 -8.80 -10.28
C LYS A 83 -7.53 -7.47 -9.95
N MET A 84 -6.22 -7.42 -9.83
CA MET A 84 -5.47 -6.22 -9.46
C MET A 84 -4.23 -6.10 -10.35
N THR A 85 -3.95 -4.90 -10.82
CA THR A 85 -2.71 -4.58 -11.52
C THR A 85 -1.53 -4.70 -10.56
N GLU A 86 -0.42 -5.25 -11.02
CA GLU A 86 0.81 -5.24 -10.23
C GLU A 86 1.21 -3.79 -9.95
N MET A 87 1.39 -3.46 -8.68
CA MET A 87 1.71 -2.10 -8.25
C MET A 87 2.54 -2.11 -6.97
N ILE A 88 3.20 -1.01 -6.70
CA ILE A 88 3.86 -0.75 -5.42
C ILE A 88 2.83 -0.12 -4.49
N LEU A 89 2.79 -0.56 -3.23
CA LEU A 89 1.94 0.04 -2.21
C LEU A 89 2.82 0.74 -1.19
N VAL A 90 2.50 1.98 -0.89
CA VAL A 90 3.20 2.76 0.15
C VAL A 90 2.23 3.04 1.29
N MET A 91 2.50 2.46 2.45
CA MET A 91 1.71 2.64 3.66
C MET A 91 2.41 3.67 4.54
N GLN A 92 1.77 4.81 4.71
CA GLN A 92 2.32 5.92 5.50
C GLN A 92 1.25 6.52 6.40
N LYS A 93 1.70 7.22 7.44
CA LYS A 93 0.79 7.91 8.33
C LYS A 93 0.20 9.13 7.65
N CYS A 94 -1.06 9.42 7.93
CA CYS A 94 -1.74 10.59 7.40
C CYS A 94 -0.92 11.86 7.65
N SER A 95 -0.68 12.61 6.60
CA SER A 95 0.02 13.87 6.67
C SER A 95 -0.98 15.02 6.81
N LYS A 96 -0.52 16.15 7.34
CA LYS A 96 -1.33 17.38 7.41
C LYS A 96 -1.51 18.03 6.02
N ARG A 97 -0.77 17.57 5.01
CA ARG A 97 -0.87 18.09 3.65
C ARG A 97 -2.14 17.60 2.98
N LYS A 98 -2.72 18.43 2.13
CA LYS A 98 -3.92 18.08 1.35
C LYS A 98 -3.67 16.97 0.35
N GLU A 99 -2.43 16.82 -0.10
CA GLU A 99 -2.03 15.82 -1.09
C GLU A 99 -1.01 14.86 -0.48
N ALA A 100 -1.33 13.59 -0.52
CA ALA A 100 -0.36 12.57 -0.16
C ALA A 100 0.73 12.55 -1.23
N ARG A 101 1.97 12.62 -0.79
CA ARG A 101 3.13 12.52 -1.68
C ARG A 101 4.02 11.39 -1.25
N ILE A 102 4.58 10.70 -2.23
CA ILE A 102 5.61 9.71 -1.97
C ILE A 102 6.91 10.45 -1.65
N PRO A 103 7.60 10.11 -0.56
CA PRO A 103 8.90 10.69 -0.27
C PRO A 103 9.87 10.48 -1.43
N GLU A 104 10.65 11.49 -1.77
CA GLU A 104 11.61 11.44 -2.87
C GLU A 104 12.59 10.27 -2.72
N GLU A 105 13.03 9.98 -1.50
CA GLU A 105 13.91 8.85 -1.20
C GLU A 105 13.31 7.52 -1.64
N ILE A 106 11.98 7.36 -1.50
CA ILE A 106 11.27 6.16 -1.93
C ILE A 106 11.15 6.10 -3.45
N ILE A 107 10.86 7.24 -4.09
CA ILE A 107 10.80 7.32 -5.55
C ILE A 107 12.13 6.90 -6.18
N GLN A 108 13.24 7.34 -5.60
CA GLN A 108 14.57 7.01 -6.11
C GLN A 108 14.95 5.56 -5.89
N LYS A 109 14.51 4.96 -4.79
CA LYS A 109 14.88 3.60 -4.42
C LYS A 109 14.07 2.53 -5.16
N TYR A 110 12.80 2.81 -5.46
CA TYR A 110 11.89 1.85 -6.08
C TYR A 110 11.57 2.24 -7.51
N ARG A 111 11.27 1.23 -8.34
CA ARG A 111 11.00 1.45 -9.77
C ARG A 111 9.53 1.86 -9.98
N VAL A 112 9.26 3.14 -9.83
CA VAL A 112 7.93 3.72 -10.01
C VAL A 112 7.79 4.30 -11.42
N ILE A 113 6.56 4.26 -11.94
CA ILE A 113 6.24 4.94 -13.20
C ILE A 113 5.94 6.40 -12.86
N PRO A 114 6.70 7.37 -13.41
CA PRO A 114 6.46 8.78 -13.13
C PRO A 114 5.04 9.18 -13.51
N GLY A 115 4.36 9.90 -12.62
CA GLY A 115 2.99 10.39 -12.84
C GLY A 115 1.89 9.37 -12.58
N GLU A 116 2.20 8.12 -12.30
CA GLU A 116 1.21 7.11 -11.94
C GLU A 116 1.21 6.84 -10.44
N GLU A 117 0.81 7.86 -9.69
CA GLU A 117 0.69 7.83 -8.24
C GLU A 117 -0.75 8.16 -7.86
N HIS A 118 -1.43 7.22 -7.21
CA HIS A 118 -2.79 7.42 -6.74
C HIS A 118 -2.85 7.30 -5.22
N ARG A 119 -3.80 8.01 -4.64
CA ARG A 119 -4.09 7.90 -3.21
C ARG A 119 -5.34 7.05 -3.03
N ALA A 120 -5.27 6.07 -2.14
CA ALA A 120 -6.43 5.27 -1.79
C ALA A 120 -7.43 6.13 -1.00
N MET A 121 -8.69 6.07 -1.38
CA MET A 121 -9.77 6.85 -0.77
C MET A 121 -10.56 5.97 0.21
N ILE A 122 -9.95 5.69 1.36
CA ILE A 122 -10.57 4.87 2.40
C ILE A 122 -11.10 5.80 3.48
N LYS A 123 -12.41 5.67 3.76
CA LYS A 123 -13.07 6.51 4.75
C LYS A 123 -13.08 5.83 6.11
N ALA A 124 -12.77 6.60 7.15
CA ALA A 124 -13.03 6.18 8.51
C ALA A 124 -14.53 6.12 8.72
N GLN A 125 -15.03 4.99 9.23
CA GLN A 125 -16.39 4.88 9.69
C GLN A 125 -16.39 4.87 11.22
N ASP A 126 -17.46 5.38 11.81
CA ASP A 126 -17.65 5.35 13.25
C ASP A 126 -17.59 3.89 13.73
N GLY A 127 -16.77 3.63 14.75
CA GLY A 127 -16.63 2.32 15.33
C GLY A 127 -15.53 1.43 14.76
N SER A 128 -14.64 1.93 13.89
CA SER A 128 -13.46 1.22 13.34
C SER A 128 -13.76 -0.19 12.84
N ASP A 129 -14.80 -0.31 12.01
CA ASP A 129 -15.13 -1.58 11.38
C ASP A 129 -14.09 -1.98 10.33
N TRP A 130 -13.19 -2.86 10.72
CA TRP A 130 -12.13 -3.34 9.83
C TRP A 130 -12.65 -4.14 8.65
N THR A 131 -13.79 -4.79 8.78
CA THR A 131 -14.42 -5.48 7.65
C THR A 131 -14.76 -4.49 6.54
N SER A 132 -15.41 -3.38 6.90
CA SER A 132 -15.73 -2.32 5.95
C SER A 132 -14.48 -1.68 5.35
N ARG A 133 -13.48 -1.40 6.16
CA ARG A 133 -12.21 -0.81 5.71
C ARG A 133 -11.47 -1.74 4.74
N ARG A 134 -11.44 -3.05 5.02
CA ARG A 134 -10.82 -4.02 4.13
C ARG A 134 -11.57 -4.13 2.80
N HIS A 135 -12.92 -4.03 2.82
CA HIS A 135 -13.70 -3.98 1.59
C HIS A 135 -13.35 -2.76 0.74
N GLN A 136 -13.27 -1.59 1.36
CA GLN A 136 -12.88 -0.37 0.67
C GLN A 136 -11.47 -0.48 0.08
N LEU A 137 -10.54 -1.04 0.85
CA LEU A 137 -9.18 -1.29 0.38
C LEU A 137 -9.17 -2.22 -0.84
N ALA A 138 -9.91 -3.33 -0.76
CA ALA A 138 -9.98 -4.28 -1.88
C ALA A 138 -10.50 -3.61 -3.16
N GLU A 139 -11.53 -2.76 -3.05
CA GLU A 139 -12.05 -2.03 -4.20
C GLU A 139 -11.03 -1.04 -4.76
N GLN A 140 -10.28 -0.36 -3.91
CA GLN A 140 -9.20 0.52 -4.35
C GLN A 140 -8.10 -0.27 -5.08
N LEU A 141 -7.71 -1.42 -4.53
CA LEU A 141 -6.69 -2.26 -5.15
C LEU A 141 -7.12 -2.78 -6.52
N LYS A 142 -8.39 -3.17 -6.66
CA LYS A 142 -8.92 -3.67 -7.94
C LYS A 142 -9.05 -2.59 -9.00
N ASN A 143 -9.43 -1.39 -8.59
CA ASN A 143 -9.86 -0.34 -9.52
C ASN A 143 -8.79 0.72 -9.82
N SER A 144 -7.74 0.79 -9.01
CA SER A 144 -6.62 1.68 -9.27
C SER A 144 -5.83 1.20 -10.49
N PHE A 145 -5.49 2.10 -11.37
CA PHE A 145 -4.67 1.83 -12.55
C PHE A 145 -5.25 0.83 -13.55
N ARG A 146 -6.55 0.74 -13.63
CA ARG A 146 -7.23 -0.02 -14.69
C ARG A 146 -7.66 0.86 -15.84
#